data_83e2552db5976a44ace94ee54575bc75
#
_entry.id   83e2552db5976a44ace94ee54575bc75
#
_cell.length_a   1.000
_cell.length_b   1.000
_cell.length_c   1.000
_cell.angle_alpha   90.00
_cell.angle_beta   90.00
_cell.angle_gamma   90.00
#
_symmetry.space_group_name_H-M   'P 1'
#
loop_
_entity.id
_entity.type
_entity.pdbx_description
1 polymer ?
#
loop_
_entity_poly.entity_id
_entity_poly.type
_entity_poly.pdbx_seq_one_letter_code
_entity_poly.pdbx_strand_id
1 'polypeptide(L)'
;MDPLTHVVVGRALVAAAARPDRPQTVALGAAAILGALSPDIDSVVAFAGWDRYLRVHQFGTHSLLGAVVMAACTAGVIRLFHRGTGFATLLGAATAGAISHLALDLACGALIAIAWPLSDRRFSVPLVAMADPWLVGICAGGLIAFWRVRVPMRTAARLVLVTISVFLAFKAAMLAMALSRADIVPAVPGALEARWGSLAEWTVYGRSADTVRSVRISSSGAPSVVVMTQAVESASPFVGPSHELETVRNFLAAHDFAFPVVEPEGLDRTSVLWSDLRYCGPASTPSLVSCAVWAGGVFDRSGRVLTQEVKVGRLIQTRRPPG
;
A
#
# COMPACT_ATOMS: atom_id res chain seq x y z
N MET A 1 2.76 -0.76 -3.48
CA MET A 1 4.23 -0.55 -3.38
C MET A 1 4.65 0.64 -4.24
N ASP A 2 5.95 1.06 -4.28
CA ASP A 2 6.36 2.14 -5.18
C ASP A 2 6.31 1.72 -6.66
N PRO A 3 5.89 2.61 -7.58
CA PRO A 3 5.70 2.26 -9.00
C PRO A 3 7.00 1.87 -9.71
N LEU A 4 8.16 2.39 -9.26
CA LEU A 4 9.45 2.07 -9.88
C LEU A 4 9.80 0.58 -9.71
N THR A 5 9.61 0.06 -8.50
CA THR A 5 9.85 -1.37 -8.21
C THR A 5 8.94 -2.25 -9.07
N HIS A 6 7.64 -1.93 -9.22
CA HIS A 6 6.73 -2.67 -10.10
C HIS A 6 7.20 -2.67 -11.56
N VAL A 7 7.58 -1.51 -12.09
CA VAL A 7 8.08 -1.37 -13.48
C VAL A 7 9.34 -2.21 -13.69
N VAL A 8 10.32 -2.10 -12.79
CA VAL A 8 11.60 -2.81 -12.93
C VAL A 8 11.42 -4.31 -12.82
N VAL A 9 10.63 -4.79 -11.85
CA VAL A 9 10.38 -6.23 -11.66
C VAL A 9 9.56 -6.79 -12.82
N GLY A 10 8.46 -6.14 -13.22
CA GLY A 10 7.66 -6.55 -14.36
C GLY A 10 8.50 -6.67 -15.63
N ARG A 11 9.34 -5.67 -15.91
CA ARG A 11 10.26 -5.68 -17.05
C ARG A 11 11.33 -6.78 -16.93
N ALA A 12 11.88 -7.01 -15.73
CA ALA A 12 12.91 -7.99 -15.47
C ALA A 12 12.41 -9.42 -15.67
N LEU A 13 11.17 -9.76 -15.28
CA LEU A 13 10.58 -11.08 -15.46
C LEU A 13 10.61 -11.49 -16.93
N VAL A 14 10.14 -10.63 -17.81
CA VAL A 14 10.11 -10.91 -19.25
C VAL A 14 11.53 -10.90 -19.84
N ALA A 15 12.42 -10.01 -19.40
CA ALA A 15 13.82 -9.96 -19.85
C ALA A 15 14.61 -11.21 -19.44
N ALA A 16 14.41 -11.71 -18.22
CA ALA A 16 15.07 -12.93 -17.73
C ALA A 16 14.65 -14.19 -18.48
N ALA A 17 13.39 -14.23 -18.96
CA ALA A 17 12.82 -15.34 -19.74
C ALA A 17 13.16 -15.27 -21.23
N ALA A 18 13.72 -14.17 -21.74
CA ALA A 18 14.05 -14.01 -23.15
C ALA A 18 15.01 -15.12 -23.64
N ARG A 19 14.74 -15.66 -24.83
CA ARG A 19 15.58 -16.66 -25.49
C ARG A 19 16.54 -15.97 -26.46
N PRO A 20 17.76 -16.51 -26.67
CA PRO A 20 18.72 -15.95 -27.62
C PRO A 20 18.19 -15.90 -29.06
N ASP A 21 17.44 -16.95 -29.46
CA ASP A 21 16.82 -17.13 -30.77
C ASP A 21 15.55 -16.30 -30.98
N ARG A 22 14.98 -15.74 -29.90
CA ARG A 22 13.78 -14.90 -29.96
C ARG A 22 14.03 -13.63 -29.16
N PRO A 23 14.60 -12.61 -29.78
CA PRO A 23 14.87 -11.35 -29.12
C PRO A 23 13.57 -10.74 -28.59
N GLN A 24 13.66 -10.18 -27.39
CA GLN A 24 12.53 -9.54 -26.76
C GLN A 24 12.13 -8.28 -27.55
N THR A 25 10.89 -8.25 -27.99
CA THR A 25 10.35 -7.08 -28.67
C THR A 25 10.01 -5.96 -27.66
N VAL A 26 10.01 -4.71 -28.14
CA VAL A 26 9.55 -3.55 -27.34
C VAL A 26 8.13 -3.79 -26.81
N ALA A 27 7.27 -4.42 -27.63
CA ALA A 27 5.90 -4.75 -27.26
C ALA A 27 5.79 -5.66 -26.01
N LEU A 28 6.67 -6.66 -25.87
CA LEU A 28 6.66 -7.54 -24.69
C LEU A 28 7.11 -6.81 -23.44
N GLY A 29 8.14 -5.96 -23.56
CA GLY A 29 8.57 -5.10 -22.46
C GLY A 29 7.47 -4.15 -22.02
N ALA A 30 6.79 -3.50 -22.96
CA ALA A 30 5.67 -2.61 -22.68
C ALA A 30 4.49 -3.38 -22.03
N ALA A 31 4.18 -4.60 -22.52
CA ALA A 31 3.13 -5.43 -21.94
C ALA A 31 3.40 -5.80 -20.48
N ALA A 32 4.64 -6.15 -20.16
CA ALA A 32 5.03 -6.47 -18.77
C ALA A 32 5.00 -5.24 -17.86
N ILE A 33 5.51 -4.11 -18.32
CA ILE A 33 5.51 -2.84 -17.55
C ILE A 33 4.08 -2.37 -17.31
N LEU A 34 3.26 -2.25 -18.37
CA LEU A 34 1.89 -1.79 -18.23
C LEU A 34 1.02 -2.79 -17.47
N GLY A 35 1.29 -4.10 -17.62
CA GLY A 35 0.68 -5.13 -16.80
C GLY A 35 1.02 -4.96 -15.32
N ALA A 36 2.29 -4.63 -14.99
CA ALA A 36 2.72 -4.39 -13.62
C ALA A 36 2.15 -3.10 -13.01
N LEU A 37 1.70 -2.15 -13.81
CA LEU A 37 1.06 -0.90 -13.33
C LEU A 37 -0.47 -0.95 -13.38
N SER A 38 -1.02 -1.91 -14.11
CA SER A 38 -2.46 -1.92 -14.41
C SER A 38 -3.37 -2.16 -13.20
N PRO A 39 -3.00 -2.88 -12.13
CA PRO A 39 -3.85 -2.99 -10.94
C PRO A 39 -4.12 -1.63 -10.28
N ASP A 40 -3.16 -0.72 -10.28
CA ASP A 40 -3.28 0.63 -9.69
C ASP A 40 -4.17 1.60 -10.49
N ILE A 41 -4.82 1.13 -11.57
CA ILE A 41 -5.77 1.96 -12.31
C ILE A 41 -6.97 2.36 -11.44
N ASP A 42 -7.25 1.63 -10.37
CA ASP A 42 -8.26 1.98 -9.39
C ASP A 42 -7.98 3.33 -8.70
N SER A 43 -6.75 3.84 -8.78
CA SER A 43 -6.40 5.21 -8.34
C SER A 43 -7.23 6.30 -9.02
N VAL A 44 -7.82 6.02 -10.19
CA VAL A 44 -8.76 6.93 -10.86
C VAL A 44 -9.98 7.26 -9.98
N VAL A 45 -10.35 6.38 -9.05
CA VAL A 45 -11.45 6.61 -8.11
C VAL A 45 -11.16 7.79 -7.17
N ALA A 46 -9.89 8.15 -6.97
CA ALA A 46 -9.49 9.33 -6.19
C ALA A 46 -10.07 10.65 -6.75
N PHE A 47 -10.35 10.73 -8.06
CA PHE A 47 -11.05 11.86 -8.67
C PHE A 47 -12.49 12.01 -8.17
N ALA A 48 -13.13 10.89 -7.76
CA ALA A 48 -14.47 10.90 -7.16
C ALA A 48 -14.42 11.11 -5.63
N GLY A 49 -13.24 10.95 -5.03
CA GLY A 49 -12.98 11.19 -3.60
C GLY A 49 -11.92 10.27 -3.04
N TRP A 50 -11.01 10.85 -2.25
CA TRP A 50 -9.96 10.08 -1.59
C TRP A 50 -10.51 9.05 -0.61
N ASP A 51 -11.60 9.35 0.10
CA ASP A 51 -12.31 8.43 0.98
C ASP A 51 -12.83 7.20 0.21
N ARG A 52 -13.39 7.42 -0.98
CA ARG A 52 -13.86 6.34 -1.87
C ARG A 52 -12.69 5.50 -2.39
N TYR A 53 -11.60 6.15 -2.79
CA TYR A 53 -10.38 5.46 -3.19
C TYR A 53 -9.87 4.55 -2.06
N LEU A 54 -9.68 5.07 -0.85
CA LEU A 54 -9.21 4.29 0.30
C LEU A 54 -10.10 3.08 0.61
N ARG A 55 -11.40 3.18 0.33
CA ARG A 55 -12.34 2.07 0.54
C ARG A 55 -12.24 0.97 -0.51
N VAL A 56 -11.99 1.32 -1.79
CA VAL A 56 -12.04 0.35 -2.91
C VAL A 56 -10.66 -0.11 -3.36
N HIS A 57 -9.62 0.65 -3.07
CA HIS A 57 -8.24 0.29 -3.39
C HIS A 57 -7.87 -1.06 -2.76
N GLN A 58 -7.10 -1.86 -3.48
CA GLN A 58 -6.68 -3.20 -3.07
C GLN A 58 -7.79 -4.29 -3.09
N PHE A 59 -8.95 -4.00 -3.70
CA PHE A 59 -9.99 -4.98 -4.04
C PHE A 59 -9.90 -5.38 -5.52
N GLY A 60 -10.97 -5.50 -6.20
CA GLY A 60 -11.18 -5.88 -7.61
C GLY A 60 -9.95 -6.01 -8.50
N THR A 61 -9.30 -4.91 -8.83
CA THR A 61 -8.10 -4.86 -9.68
C THR A 61 -6.89 -5.58 -9.05
N HIS A 62 -6.81 -5.62 -7.72
CA HIS A 62 -5.77 -6.30 -6.94
C HIS A 62 -6.12 -7.76 -6.57
N SER A 63 -7.15 -8.35 -7.19
CA SER A 63 -7.44 -9.78 -7.09
C SER A 63 -6.77 -10.57 -8.22
N LEU A 64 -6.70 -11.89 -8.07
CA LEU A 64 -6.21 -12.77 -9.16
C LEU A 64 -7.05 -12.62 -10.42
N LEU A 65 -8.38 -12.56 -10.28
CA LEU A 65 -9.27 -12.34 -11.42
C LEU A 65 -9.04 -10.96 -12.03
N GLY A 66 -8.96 -9.92 -11.20
CA GLY A 66 -8.67 -8.56 -11.64
C GLY A 66 -7.35 -8.46 -12.40
N ALA A 67 -6.29 -9.08 -11.89
CA ALA A 67 -4.99 -9.12 -12.54
C ALA A 67 -5.05 -9.73 -13.95
N VAL A 68 -5.81 -10.83 -14.12
CA VAL A 68 -5.99 -11.46 -15.44
C VAL A 68 -6.79 -10.56 -16.37
N VAL A 69 -7.87 -9.95 -15.90
CA VAL A 69 -8.70 -9.00 -16.69
C VAL A 69 -7.86 -7.80 -17.12
N MET A 70 -7.13 -7.19 -16.18
CA MET A 70 -6.25 -6.04 -16.45
C MET A 70 -5.13 -6.40 -17.44
N ALA A 71 -4.55 -7.59 -17.31
CA ALA A 71 -3.54 -8.09 -18.25
C ALA A 71 -4.13 -8.30 -19.64
N ALA A 72 -5.37 -8.81 -19.77
CA ALA A 72 -6.05 -8.98 -21.04
C ALA A 72 -6.36 -7.64 -21.71
N CYS A 73 -6.82 -6.65 -20.95
CA CYS A 73 -7.03 -5.27 -21.42
C CYS A 73 -5.70 -4.66 -21.92
N THR A 74 -4.64 -4.79 -21.12
CA THR A 74 -3.29 -4.30 -21.46
C THR A 74 -2.79 -4.95 -22.75
N ALA A 75 -2.89 -6.27 -22.88
CA ALA A 75 -2.48 -7.01 -24.07
C ALA A 75 -3.31 -6.58 -25.29
N GLY A 76 -4.61 -6.36 -25.14
CA GLY A 76 -5.50 -5.86 -26.18
C GLY A 76 -5.08 -4.49 -26.69
N VAL A 77 -4.84 -3.54 -25.79
CA VAL A 77 -4.39 -2.20 -26.14
C VAL A 77 -3.05 -2.24 -26.89
N ILE A 78 -2.06 -3.00 -26.39
CA ILE A 78 -0.75 -3.09 -27.06
C ILE A 78 -0.88 -3.76 -28.43
N ARG A 79 -1.76 -4.76 -28.58
CA ARG A 79 -2.02 -5.44 -29.86
C ARG A 79 -2.52 -4.50 -30.95
N LEU A 80 -3.23 -3.42 -30.59
CA LEU A 80 -3.68 -2.41 -31.56
C LEU A 80 -2.52 -1.69 -32.24
N PHE A 81 -1.43 -1.43 -31.48
CA PHE A 81 -0.24 -0.71 -31.95
C PHE A 81 0.85 -1.68 -32.47
N HIS A 82 0.93 -2.91 -31.97
CA HIS A 82 1.95 -3.89 -32.30
C HIS A 82 1.35 -5.18 -32.88
N ARG A 83 0.75 -5.07 -34.06
CA ARG A 83 0.01 -6.16 -34.71
C ARG A 83 0.87 -7.38 -35.05
N GLY A 84 2.19 -7.23 -35.16
CA GLY A 84 3.14 -8.32 -35.42
C GLY A 84 3.36 -9.29 -34.25
N THR A 85 2.97 -8.90 -33.00
CA THR A 85 3.15 -9.74 -31.82
C THR A 85 1.85 -10.46 -31.46
N GLY A 86 1.87 -11.78 -31.30
CA GLY A 86 0.68 -12.57 -30.97
C GLY A 86 0.04 -12.16 -29.64
N PHE A 87 -1.31 -12.13 -29.61
CA PHE A 87 -2.07 -11.73 -28.39
C PHE A 87 -1.73 -12.59 -27.19
N ALA A 88 -1.64 -13.91 -27.32
CA ALA A 88 -1.29 -14.83 -26.23
C ALA A 88 0.08 -14.52 -25.61
N THR A 89 1.05 -14.10 -26.42
CA THR A 89 2.39 -13.75 -25.95
C THR A 89 2.38 -12.42 -25.18
N LEU A 90 1.60 -11.42 -25.66
CA LEU A 90 1.39 -10.16 -24.96
C LEU A 90 0.63 -10.39 -23.64
N LEU A 91 -0.41 -11.22 -23.66
CA LEU A 91 -1.17 -11.60 -22.48
C LEU A 91 -0.27 -12.25 -21.43
N GLY A 92 0.58 -13.20 -21.81
CA GLY A 92 1.53 -13.84 -20.89
C GLY A 92 2.49 -12.84 -20.25
N ALA A 93 3.02 -11.88 -21.04
CA ALA A 93 3.89 -10.82 -20.52
C ALA A 93 3.15 -9.87 -19.56
N ALA A 94 1.95 -9.42 -19.93
CA ALA A 94 1.12 -8.55 -19.10
C ALA A 94 0.67 -9.25 -17.80
N THR A 95 0.31 -10.55 -17.88
CA THR A 95 -0.06 -11.34 -16.70
C THR A 95 1.12 -11.51 -15.76
N ALA A 96 2.33 -11.77 -16.25
CA ALA A 96 3.53 -11.84 -15.43
C ALA A 96 3.76 -10.50 -14.69
N GLY A 97 3.56 -9.37 -15.36
CA GLY A 97 3.60 -8.04 -14.74
C GLY A 97 2.53 -7.87 -13.67
N ALA A 98 1.26 -8.13 -13.96
CA ALA A 98 0.15 -7.97 -13.02
C ALA A 98 0.28 -8.88 -11.78
N ILE A 99 0.69 -10.13 -11.95
CA ILE A 99 0.93 -11.04 -10.82
C ILE A 99 2.13 -10.58 -9.99
N SER A 100 3.21 -10.06 -10.62
CA SER A 100 4.34 -9.50 -9.86
C SER A 100 3.92 -8.28 -9.02
N HIS A 101 2.99 -7.47 -9.52
CA HIS A 101 2.41 -6.35 -8.76
C HIS A 101 1.75 -6.86 -7.47
N LEU A 102 0.81 -7.81 -7.58
CA LEU A 102 0.13 -8.38 -6.42
C LEU A 102 1.11 -9.00 -5.41
N ALA A 103 2.13 -9.72 -5.90
CA ALA A 103 3.13 -10.35 -5.04
C ALA A 103 3.97 -9.31 -4.28
N LEU A 104 4.37 -8.24 -4.93
CA LEU A 104 5.13 -7.15 -4.31
C LEU A 104 4.28 -6.36 -3.32
N ASP A 105 3.03 -6.12 -3.64
CA ASP A 105 2.10 -5.44 -2.74
C ASP A 105 1.80 -6.27 -1.49
N LEU A 106 1.60 -7.57 -1.63
CA LEU A 106 1.52 -8.46 -0.47
C LEU A 106 2.79 -8.36 0.39
N ALA A 107 3.97 -8.37 -0.25
CA ALA A 107 5.25 -8.32 0.44
C ALA A 107 5.52 -6.98 1.13
N CYS A 108 4.90 -5.88 0.69
CA CYS A 108 4.99 -4.58 1.38
C CYS A 108 3.89 -4.36 2.43
N GLY A 109 3.12 -5.37 2.76
CA GLY A 109 2.11 -5.29 3.81
C GLY A 109 0.77 -4.71 3.36
N ALA A 110 0.56 -4.51 2.05
CA ALA A 110 -0.74 -4.11 1.54
C ALA A 110 -1.81 -5.17 1.81
N LEU A 111 -3.01 -4.72 2.19
CA LEU A 111 -4.16 -5.56 2.52
C LEU A 111 -4.95 -5.90 1.25
N ILE A 112 -4.59 -6.98 0.57
CA ILE A 112 -5.16 -7.35 -0.72
C ILE A 112 -6.24 -8.41 -0.59
N ALA A 113 -7.41 -8.19 -1.21
CA ALA A 113 -8.48 -9.17 -1.35
C ALA A 113 -8.20 -10.10 -2.56
N ILE A 114 -7.16 -10.95 -2.44
CA ILE A 114 -6.62 -11.74 -3.56
C ILE A 114 -7.63 -12.69 -4.21
N ALA A 115 -8.61 -13.18 -3.44
CA ALA A 115 -9.64 -14.11 -3.90
C ALA A 115 -10.96 -13.42 -4.32
N TRP A 116 -11.01 -12.09 -4.34
CA TRP A 116 -12.21 -11.38 -4.78
C TRP A 116 -12.59 -11.73 -6.23
N PRO A 117 -13.87 -11.90 -6.59
CA PRO A 117 -15.12 -11.67 -5.81
C PRO A 117 -15.59 -12.87 -4.98
N LEU A 118 -14.85 -13.97 -4.94
CA LEU A 118 -15.25 -15.19 -4.21
C LEU A 118 -15.14 -15.00 -2.70
N SER A 119 -14.24 -14.12 -2.24
CA SER A 119 -14.02 -13.82 -0.83
C SER A 119 -13.47 -12.40 -0.66
N ASP A 120 -14.00 -11.68 0.31
CA ASP A 120 -13.50 -10.35 0.72
C ASP A 120 -12.35 -10.43 1.72
N ARG A 121 -11.90 -11.65 2.07
CA ARG A 121 -10.79 -11.84 3.00
C ARG A 121 -9.52 -11.21 2.44
N ARG A 122 -8.92 -10.31 3.23
CA ARG A 122 -7.69 -9.64 2.90
C ARG A 122 -6.48 -10.38 3.44
N PHE A 123 -5.39 -10.34 2.69
CA PHE A 123 -4.11 -10.94 3.03
C PHE A 123 -3.02 -9.88 3.00
N SER A 124 -2.01 -10.06 3.85
CA SER A 124 -0.84 -9.19 3.94
C SER A 124 0.36 -10.02 4.41
N VAL A 125 1.53 -9.77 3.84
CA VAL A 125 2.80 -10.40 4.22
C VAL A 125 3.86 -9.29 4.35
N PRO A 126 3.92 -8.57 5.47
CA PRO A 126 4.67 -7.33 5.62
C PRO A 126 6.18 -7.59 5.77
N LEU A 127 6.85 -8.01 4.71
CA LEU A 127 8.31 -8.22 4.70
C LEU A 127 9.08 -6.92 4.60
N VAL A 128 8.62 -5.99 3.76
CA VAL A 128 9.30 -4.74 3.42
C VAL A 128 8.34 -3.56 3.57
N ALA A 129 8.88 -2.35 3.68
CA ALA A 129 8.08 -1.14 3.71
C ALA A 129 7.51 -0.82 2.31
N MET A 130 6.45 0.00 2.24
CA MET A 130 5.78 0.38 1.00
C MET A 130 6.72 1.00 -0.04
N ALA A 131 7.67 1.84 0.39
CA ALA A 131 8.75 2.38 -0.43
C ALA A 131 10.08 2.00 0.23
N ASP A 132 10.42 0.70 0.19
CA ASP A 132 11.59 0.16 0.86
C ASP A 132 12.89 0.61 0.16
N PRO A 133 13.80 1.35 0.84
CA PRO A 133 14.99 1.90 0.21
C PRO A 133 15.97 0.83 -0.29
N TRP A 134 15.96 -0.36 0.31
CA TRP A 134 16.82 -1.47 -0.11
C TRP A 134 16.31 -2.07 -1.42
N LEU A 135 15.00 -2.27 -1.57
CA LEU A 135 14.41 -2.73 -2.84
C LEU A 135 14.62 -1.70 -3.96
N VAL A 136 14.37 -0.43 -3.69
CA VAL A 136 14.64 0.65 -4.63
C VAL A 136 16.12 0.67 -5.02
N GLY A 137 17.02 0.49 -4.04
CA GLY A 137 18.47 0.40 -4.26
C GLY A 137 18.85 -0.79 -5.15
N ILE A 138 18.27 -1.97 -4.93
CA ILE A 138 18.48 -3.17 -5.78
C ILE A 138 18.02 -2.89 -7.22
N CYS A 139 16.83 -2.31 -7.39
CA CYS A 139 16.30 -1.96 -8.71
C CYS A 139 17.18 -0.93 -9.43
N ALA A 140 17.58 0.12 -8.73
CA ALA A 140 18.47 1.14 -9.27
C ALA A 140 19.86 0.57 -9.64
N GLY A 141 20.42 -0.28 -8.77
CA GLY A 141 21.68 -0.98 -9.04
C GLY A 141 21.61 -1.85 -10.28
N GLY A 142 20.50 -2.56 -10.49
CA GLY A 142 20.26 -3.35 -11.71
C GLY A 142 20.20 -2.49 -12.97
N LEU A 143 19.54 -1.33 -12.91
CA LEU A 143 19.51 -0.37 -14.01
C LEU A 143 20.90 0.20 -14.30
N ILE A 144 21.67 0.57 -13.27
CA ILE A 144 23.05 1.07 -13.42
C ILE A 144 23.94 0.00 -14.02
N ALA A 145 23.86 -1.25 -13.56
CA ALA A 145 24.63 -2.38 -14.10
C ALA A 145 24.35 -2.58 -15.60
N PHE A 146 23.08 -2.49 -16.00
CA PHE A 146 22.71 -2.57 -17.41
C PHE A 146 23.28 -1.40 -18.23
N TRP A 147 23.16 -0.17 -17.73
CA TRP A 147 23.51 1.04 -18.52
C TRP A 147 25.00 1.36 -18.52
N ARG A 148 25.67 1.23 -17.37
CA ARG A 148 27.07 1.65 -17.18
C ARG A 148 28.07 0.51 -17.42
N VAL A 149 27.74 -0.69 -16.92
CA VAL A 149 28.64 -1.87 -17.01
C VAL A 149 28.39 -2.67 -18.29
N ARG A 150 27.36 -2.31 -19.05
CA ARG A 150 26.96 -2.98 -20.30
C ARG A 150 26.70 -4.48 -20.14
N VAL A 151 26.23 -4.90 -18.98
CA VAL A 151 25.79 -6.27 -18.73
C VAL A 151 24.62 -6.60 -19.66
N PRO A 152 24.59 -7.77 -20.30
CA PRO A 152 23.45 -8.17 -21.13
C PRO A 152 22.13 -8.08 -20.34
N MET A 153 21.09 -7.52 -20.95
CA MET A 153 19.77 -7.28 -20.32
C MET A 153 19.24 -8.51 -19.58
N ARG A 154 19.37 -9.69 -20.16
CA ARG A 154 18.95 -10.95 -19.55
C ARG A 154 19.70 -11.26 -18.25
N THR A 155 21.00 -11.04 -18.24
CA THR A 155 21.85 -11.26 -17.05
C THR A 155 21.52 -10.25 -15.98
N ALA A 156 21.43 -8.96 -16.31
CA ALA A 156 21.03 -7.90 -15.37
C ALA A 156 19.66 -8.18 -14.76
N ALA A 157 18.68 -8.57 -15.59
CA ALA A 157 17.34 -8.92 -15.14
C ALA A 157 17.33 -10.10 -14.14
N ARG A 158 18.10 -11.17 -14.45
CA ARG A 158 18.24 -12.31 -13.55
C ARG A 158 18.91 -11.96 -12.23
N LEU A 159 19.96 -11.17 -12.28
CA LEU A 159 20.62 -10.69 -11.07
C LEU A 159 19.67 -9.89 -10.18
N VAL A 160 18.90 -8.95 -10.75
CA VAL A 160 17.89 -8.18 -10.01
C VAL A 160 16.87 -9.10 -9.35
N LEU A 161 16.28 -10.03 -10.12
CA LEU A 161 15.26 -10.94 -9.58
C LEU A 161 15.82 -11.86 -8.49
N VAL A 162 17.01 -12.42 -8.68
CA VAL A 162 17.67 -13.25 -7.66
C VAL A 162 17.96 -12.44 -6.41
N THR A 163 18.52 -11.22 -6.54
CA THR A 163 18.83 -10.36 -5.40
C THR A 163 17.56 -9.97 -4.63
N ILE A 164 16.47 -9.62 -5.33
CA ILE A 164 15.16 -9.34 -4.68
C ILE A 164 14.66 -10.59 -3.95
N SER A 165 14.71 -11.77 -4.58
CA SER A 165 14.25 -13.02 -3.96
C SER A 165 15.05 -13.36 -2.70
N VAL A 166 16.37 -13.24 -2.75
CA VAL A 166 17.25 -13.45 -1.58
C VAL A 166 16.96 -12.42 -0.49
N PHE A 167 16.77 -11.17 -0.86
CA PHE A 167 16.42 -10.10 0.09
C PHE A 167 15.07 -10.35 0.77
N LEU A 168 14.03 -10.72 0.02
CA LEU A 168 12.72 -11.05 0.59
C LEU A 168 12.77 -12.30 1.50
N ALA A 169 13.54 -13.33 1.12
CA ALA A 169 13.76 -14.51 1.96
C ALA A 169 14.50 -14.13 3.26
N PHE A 170 15.51 -13.28 3.18
CA PHE A 170 16.19 -12.73 4.36
C PHE A 170 15.22 -11.96 5.26
N LYS A 171 14.41 -11.08 4.70
CA LYS A 171 13.39 -10.33 5.45
C LYS A 171 12.35 -11.25 6.10
N ALA A 172 11.94 -12.32 5.42
CA ALA A 172 11.04 -13.32 5.99
C ALA A 172 11.64 -14.04 7.19
N ALA A 173 12.92 -14.44 7.10
CA ALA A 173 13.64 -15.04 8.23
C ALA A 173 13.77 -14.07 9.41
N MET A 174 14.11 -12.80 9.15
CA MET A 174 14.19 -11.76 10.19
C MET A 174 12.83 -11.51 10.84
N LEU A 175 11.75 -11.48 10.07
CA LEU A 175 10.39 -11.34 10.59
C LEU A 175 10.00 -12.52 11.47
N ALA A 176 10.25 -13.75 11.04
CA ALA A 176 9.99 -14.95 11.83
C ALA A 176 10.74 -14.91 13.16
N MET A 177 12.00 -14.48 13.16
CA MET A 177 12.79 -14.28 14.40
C MET A 177 12.21 -13.18 15.28
N ALA A 178 11.78 -12.06 14.72
CA ALA A 178 11.15 -10.96 15.47
C ALA A 178 9.86 -11.43 16.16
N LEU A 179 9.00 -12.14 15.43
CA LEU A 179 7.74 -12.67 15.96
C LEU A 179 7.94 -13.77 17.02
N SER A 180 8.98 -14.63 16.88
CA SER A 180 9.27 -15.68 17.87
C SER A 180 9.79 -15.13 19.20
N ARG A 181 10.26 -13.88 19.22
CA ARG A 181 10.81 -13.21 20.40
C ARG A 181 9.91 -12.13 20.98
N ALA A 182 8.85 -11.79 20.25
CA ALA A 182 7.91 -10.75 20.65
C ALA A 182 6.88 -11.29 21.66
N ASP A 183 6.61 -10.50 22.69
CA ASP A 183 5.54 -10.76 23.67
C ASP A 183 4.14 -10.40 23.11
N ILE A 184 4.07 -9.97 21.85
CA ILE A 184 2.85 -9.55 21.17
C ILE A 184 2.76 -10.18 19.78
N VAL A 185 1.59 -10.72 19.46
CA VAL A 185 1.27 -11.30 18.16
C VAL A 185 0.27 -10.42 17.42
N PRO A 186 0.45 -10.18 16.10
CA PRO A 186 -0.54 -9.48 15.30
C PRO A 186 -1.88 -10.22 15.31
N ALA A 187 -2.95 -9.53 15.72
CA ALA A 187 -4.26 -10.15 15.90
C ALA A 187 -5.07 -10.25 14.59
N VAL A 188 -4.80 -9.35 13.64
CA VAL A 188 -5.53 -9.23 12.38
C VAL A 188 -4.57 -8.95 11.20
N PRO A 189 -4.95 -9.28 9.97
CA PRO A 189 -4.18 -8.84 8.80
C PRO A 189 -4.00 -7.32 8.80
N GLY A 190 -2.81 -6.83 8.43
CA GLY A 190 -2.48 -5.39 8.48
C GLY A 190 -2.11 -4.84 9.85
N ALA A 191 -2.16 -5.69 10.91
CA ALA A 191 -1.67 -5.32 12.24
C ALA A 191 -0.14 -5.34 12.36
N LEU A 192 0.59 -5.53 11.27
CA LEU A 192 2.04 -5.61 11.24
C LEU A 192 2.56 -4.88 10.01
N GLU A 193 3.58 -4.03 10.19
CA GLU A 193 4.25 -3.34 9.10
C GLU A 193 5.78 -3.38 9.29
N ALA A 194 6.51 -3.54 8.18
CA ALA A 194 7.95 -3.41 8.17
C ALA A 194 8.32 -1.93 8.37
N ARG A 195 9.27 -1.66 9.28
CA ARG A 195 9.76 -0.32 9.51
C ARG A 195 10.60 0.16 8.33
N TRP A 196 10.31 1.34 7.84
CA TRP A 196 11.02 1.95 6.72
C TRP A 196 12.53 2.03 6.96
N GLY A 197 13.32 1.56 6.01
CA GLY A 197 14.78 1.54 6.06
C GLY A 197 15.39 0.52 7.03
N SER A 198 14.61 -0.16 7.87
CA SER A 198 15.12 -1.17 8.79
C SER A 198 15.15 -2.57 8.18
N LEU A 199 16.26 -3.28 8.44
CA LEU A 199 16.40 -4.69 8.06
C LEU A 199 15.79 -5.65 9.09
N ALA A 200 15.63 -5.19 10.34
CA ALA A 200 15.40 -6.05 11.49
C ALA A 200 14.23 -5.64 12.38
N GLU A 201 13.49 -4.58 12.05
CA GLU A 201 12.43 -4.06 12.90
C GLU A 201 11.09 -3.98 12.17
N TRP A 202 10.02 -4.22 12.94
CA TRP A 202 8.61 -4.12 12.54
C TRP A 202 7.82 -3.38 13.60
N THR A 203 6.66 -2.86 13.20
CA THR A 203 5.69 -2.29 14.11
C THR A 203 4.44 -3.17 14.11
N VAL A 204 4.02 -3.62 15.29
CA VAL A 204 2.75 -4.33 15.53
C VAL A 204 1.74 -3.32 16.03
N TYR A 205 0.57 -3.29 15.39
CA TYR A 205 -0.57 -2.49 15.81
C TYR A 205 -1.59 -3.35 16.53
N GLY A 206 -2.11 -2.84 17.61
CA GLY A 206 -3.13 -3.51 18.41
C GLY A 206 -4.29 -2.56 18.73
N ARG A 207 -5.52 -3.11 18.80
CA ARG A 207 -6.71 -2.39 19.22
C ARG A 207 -7.33 -3.12 20.42
N SER A 208 -7.65 -2.37 21.45
CA SER A 208 -8.52 -2.77 22.56
C SER A 208 -9.84 -1.97 22.50
N ALA A 209 -10.75 -2.17 23.47
CA ALA A 209 -11.99 -1.41 23.52
C ALA A 209 -11.72 0.11 23.54
N ASP A 210 -10.78 0.54 24.36
CA ASP A 210 -10.57 1.95 24.68
C ASP A 210 -9.36 2.58 23.99
N THR A 211 -8.44 1.76 23.46
CA THR A 211 -7.17 2.27 22.93
C THR A 211 -6.72 1.53 21.68
N VAL A 212 -6.00 2.25 20.82
CA VAL A 212 -5.13 1.70 19.79
C VAL A 212 -3.67 1.96 20.18
N ARG A 213 -2.80 0.98 19.92
CA ARG A 213 -1.38 1.08 20.26
C ARG A 213 -0.50 0.55 19.15
N SER A 214 0.70 1.09 19.04
CA SER A 214 1.77 0.57 18.19
C SER A 214 2.95 0.12 19.05
N VAL A 215 3.49 -1.06 18.74
CA VAL A 215 4.60 -1.69 19.45
C VAL A 215 5.68 -2.05 18.46
N ARG A 216 6.91 -1.62 18.71
CA ARG A 216 8.08 -2.00 17.91
C ARG A 216 8.61 -3.34 18.39
N ILE A 217 8.86 -4.24 17.44
CA ILE A 217 9.49 -5.54 17.63
C ILE A 217 10.76 -5.63 16.78
N SER A 218 11.74 -6.44 17.23
CA SER A 218 13.03 -6.59 16.54
C SER A 218 13.51 -8.02 16.52
N SER A 219 14.13 -8.43 15.41
CA SER A 219 14.84 -9.71 15.31
C SER A 219 16.14 -9.76 16.10
N SER A 220 16.69 -8.64 16.55
CA SER A 220 17.91 -8.57 17.36
C SER A 220 17.74 -9.08 18.79
N GLY A 221 16.51 -9.32 19.24
CA GLY A 221 16.19 -9.69 20.63
C GLY A 221 16.09 -8.49 21.57
N ALA A 222 16.09 -7.27 21.05
CA ALA A 222 15.76 -6.09 21.84
C ALA A 222 14.32 -6.19 22.37
N PRO A 223 14.04 -5.71 23.60
CA PRO A 223 12.69 -5.71 24.16
C PRO A 223 11.69 -4.99 23.26
N SER A 224 10.44 -5.46 23.25
CA SER A 224 9.34 -4.77 22.58
C SER A 224 9.10 -3.41 23.21
N VAL A 225 8.96 -2.37 22.40
CA VAL A 225 8.78 -0.99 22.86
C VAL A 225 7.46 -0.44 22.40
N VAL A 226 6.60 -0.01 23.33
CA VAL A 226 5.38 0.76 22.98
C VAL A 226 5.82 2.10 22.41
N VAL A 227 5.43 2.35 21.16
CA VAL A 227 5.78 3.59 20.43
C VAL A 227 4.71 4.64 20.63
N MET A 228 3.44 4.24 20.55
CA MET A 228 2.29 5.15 20.67
C MET A 228 1.09 4.42 21.24
N THR A 229 0.30 5.14 22.05
CA THR A 229 -1.01 4.70 22.51
C THR A 229 -1.99 5.85 22.37
N GLN A 230 -3.18 5.58 21.78
CA GLN A 230 -4.21 6.58 21.55
C GLN A 230 -5.56 6.08 22.05
N ALA A 231 -6.34 6.98 22.65
CA ALA A 231 -7.71 6.68 23.02
C ALA A 231 -8.60 6.57 21.77
N VAL A 232 -9.48 5.58 21.76
CA VAL A 232 -10.51 5.40 20.72
C VAL A 232 -11.74 6.24 21.03
N GLU A 233 -12.02 6.45 22.31
CA GLU A 233 -13.11 7.29 22.78
C GLU A 233 -12.64 8.69 23.13
N SER A 234 -13.49 9.66 22.87
CA SER A 234 -13.29 11.05 23.26
C SER A 234 -14.56 11.55 23.92
N ALA A 235 -14.40 12.36 24.98
CA ALA A 235 -15.50 13.01 25.68
C ALA A 235 -16.21 14.11 24.83
N SER A 236 -15.72 14.38 23.63
CA SER A 236 -16.32 15.38 22.75
C SER A 236 -17.69 14.90 22.23
N PRO A 237 -18.74 15.75 22.35
CA PRO A 237 -20.07 15.43 21.86
C PRO A 237 -20.15 15.30 20.33
N PHE A 238 -19.12 15.72 19.60
CA PHE A 238 -19.09 15.72 18.14
C PHE A 238 -18.52 14.42 17.55
N VAL A 239 -17.88 13.54 18.35
CA VAL A 239 -17.32 12.28 17.87
C VAL A 239 -18.43 11.33 17.40
N GLY A 240 -19.51 11.17 18.18
CA GLY A 240 -20.66 10.37 17.77
C GLY A 240 -21.25 10.81 16.43
N PRO A 241 -21.66 12.08 16.28
CA PRO A 241 -22.16 12.62 15.02
C PRO A 241 -21.17 12.50 13.85
N SER A 242 -19.86 12.54 14.09
CA SER A 242 -18.87 12.39 13.00
C SER A 242 -18.93 11.05 12.29
N HIS A 243 -19.41 9.98 12.94
CA HIS A 243 -19.59 8.67 12.30
C HIS A 243 -20.63 8.67 11.17
N GLU A 244 -21.55 9.65 11.16
CA GLU A 244 -22.57 9.78 10.10
C GLU A 244 -22.01 10.40 8.83
N LEU A 245 -20.83 10.99 8.87
CA LEU A 245 -20.17 11.57 7.70
C LEU A 245 -19.74 10.45 6.71
N GLU A 246 -20.07 10.63 5.43
CA GLU A 246 -19.69 9.66 4.39
C GLU A 246 -18.18 9.44 4.35
N THR A 247 -17.39 10.52 4.47
CA THR A 247 -15.93 10.48 4.49
C THR A 247 -15.40 9.65 5.63
N VAL A 248 -15.97 9.78 6.82
CA VAL A 248 -15.59 9.03 8.03
C VAL A 248 -15.97 7.57 7.90
N ARG A 249 -17.21 7.27 7.47
CA ARG A 249 -17.64 5.87 7.26
C ARG A 249 -16.76 5.14 6.27
N ASN A 250 -16.42 5.77 5.14
CA ASN A 250 -15.53 5.19 4.14
C ASN A 250 -14.13 4.97 4.71
N PHE A 251 -13.62 5.92 5.50
CA PHE A 251 -12.33 5.83 6.15
C PHE A 251 -12.28 4.68 7.17
N LEU A 252 -13.23 4.63 8.09
CA LEU A 252 -13.30 3.61 9.14
C LEU A 252 -13.49 2.20 8.57
N ALA A 253 -14.19 2.06 7.44
CA ALA A 253 -14.35 0.77 6.76
C ALA A 253 -13.01 0.20 6.20
N ALA A 254 -11.99 1.06 6.03
CA ALA A 254 -10.68 0.67 5.51
C ALA A 254 -9.56 0.65 6.57
N HIS A 255 -9.82 1.16 7.79
CA HIS A 255 -8.78 1.45 8.79
C HIS A 255 -9.13 0.92 10.17
N ASP A 256 -8.51 -0.21 10.55
CA ASP A 256 -8.80 -0.92 11.80
C ASP A 256 -8.19 -0.24 13.05
N PHE A 257 -7.15 0.57 12.88
CA PHE A 257 -6.43 1.23 13.99
C PHE A 257 -6.73 2.74 14.05
N ALA A 258 -7.94 3.10 13.60
CA ALA A 258 -8.40 4.47 13.60
C ALA A 258 -8.73 4.97 15.00
N PHE A 259 -8.45 6.25 15.24
CA PHE A 259 -8.77 7.00 16.47
C PHE A 259 -9.18 8.43 16.11
N PRO A 260 -10.07 9.06 16.93
CA PRO A 260 -10.47 10.45 16.70
C PRO A 260 -9.45 11.43 17.28
N VAL A 261 -9.22 12.52 16.55
CA VAL A 261 -8.52 13.72 17.03
C VAL A 261 -9.53 14.85 16.99
N VAL A 262 -9.72 15.52 18.13
CA VAL A 262 -10.66 16.61 18.26
C VAL A 262 -9.87 17.90 18.52
N GLU A 263 -10.00 18.86 17.63
CA GLU A 263 -9.30 20.14 17.72
C GLU A 263 -10.29 21.31 17.61
N PRO A 264 -10.22 22.31 18.50
CA PRO A 264 -11.00 23.54 18.36
C PRO A 264 -10.45 24.37 17.19
N GLU A 265 -11.34 24.87 16.33
CA GLU A 265 -11.04 25.80 15.26
C GLU A 265 -11.59 27.20 15.60
N GLY A 266 -10.82 27.98 16.35
CA GLY A 266 -11.26 29.26 16.86
C GLY A 266 -12.29 29.10 17.97
N LEU A 267 -13.25 30.06 18.07
CA LEU A 267 -14.20 30.14 19.19
C LEU A 267 -15.49 29.33 18.95
N ASP A 268 -15.84 29.06 17.68
CA ASP A 268 -17.18 28.60 17.30
C ASP A 268 -17.22 27.29 16.52
N ARG A 269 -16.06 26.66 16.29
CA ARG A 269 -15.95 25.44 15.45
C ARG A 269 -15.11 24.39 16.14
N THR A 270 -15.41 23.14 15.83
CA THR A 270 -14.64 21.98 16.29
C THR A 270 -14.43 21.04 15.12
N SER A 271 -13.19 20.68 14.87
CA SER A 271 -12.81 19.62 13.92
C SER A 271 -12.78 18.29 14.64
N VAL A 272 -13.43 17.28 14.05
CA VAL A 272 -13.30 15.87 14.45
C VAL A 272 -12.74 15.11 13.28
N LEU A 273 -11.52 14.63 13.42
CA LEU A 273 -10.76 13.99 12.35
C LEU A 273 -10.30 12.61 12.82
N TRP A 274 -10.61 11.61 12.02
CA TRP A 274 -10.22 10.22 12.23
C TRP A 274 -8.94 9.91 11.48
N SER A 275 -7.90 9.54 12.21
CA SER A 275 -6.65 9.07 11.63
C SER A 275 -6.37 7.63 12.05
N ASP A 276 -5.48 6.94 11.33
CA ASP A 276 -5.02 5.60 11.67
C ASP A 276 -3.55 5.64 12.13
N LEU A 277 -3.22 4.90 13.19
CA LEU A 277 -1.87 4.89 13.77
C LEU A 277 -0.76 4.58 12.77
N ARG A 278 -1.06 3.82 11.72
CA ARG A 278 -0.12 3.47 10.66
C ARG A 278 0.41 4.68 9.89
N TYR A 279 -0.37 5.75 9.84
CA TYR A 279 -0.06 6.96 9.08
C TYR A 279 0.39 8.14 9.94
N CYS A 280 0.58 7.92 11.24
CA CYS A 280 1.01 8.95 12.17
C CYS A 280 2.50 8.81 12.52
N GLY A 281 3.23 9.91 12.50
CA GLY A 281 4.61 9.95 12.98
C GLY A 281 4.70 9.77 14.50
N PRO A 282 5.89 9.43 15.03
CA PRO A 282 6.11 9.29 16.48
C PRO A 282 6.02 10.67 17.16
N ALA A 283 4.84 11.06 17.56
CA ALA A 283 4.60 12.25 18.37
C ALA A 283 4.01 11.81 19.71
N SER A 284 4.44 12.45 20.79
CA SER A 284 3.90 12.22 22.15
C SER A 284 2.42 12.57 22.25
N THR A 285 1.92 13.39 21.35
CA THR A 285 0.51 13.69 21.13
C THR A 285 0.26 13.76 19.63
N PRO A 286 -0.64 12.96 19.04
CA PRO A 286 -0.98 13.12 17.64
C PRO A 286 -1.68 14.46 17.48
N SER A 287 -1.05 15.32 16.74
CA SER A 287 -1.71 16.45 16.12
C SER A 287 -2.03 16.07 14.68
N LEU A 288 -3.02 16.67 14.08
CA LEU A 288 -3.36 16.52 12.65
C LEU A 288 -2.17 16.74 11.72
N VAL A 289 -1.18 17.50 12.18
CA VAL A 289 0.08 17.77 11.45
C VAL A 289 0.93 16.51 11.34
N SER A 290 0.87 15.59 12.31
CA SER A 290 1.74 14.39 12.35
C SER A 290 1.19 13.20 11.58
N CYS A 291 -0.10 13.21 11.18
CA CYS A 291 -0.74 12.12 10.46
C CYS A 291 -0.86 12.43 8.96
N ALA A 292 -0.38 11.49 8.13
CA ALA A 292 -0.39 11.66 6.68
C ALA A 292 -1.77 11.41 6.05
N VAL A 293 -2.64 10.63 6.72
CA VAL A 293 -3.96 10.27 6.20
C VAL A 293 -4.99 10.44 7.31
N TRP A 294 -6.07 11.16 7.01
CA TRP A 294 -7.22 11.29 7.91
C TRP A 294 -8.49 11.68 7.14
N ALA A 295 -9.64 11.43 7.76
CA ALA A 295 -10.94 11.87 7.26
C ALA A 295 -11.79 12.38 8.40
N GLY A 296 -12.62 13.40 8.16
CA GLY A 296 -13.46 13.96 9.20
C GLY A 296 -14.35 15.11 8.76
N GLY A 297 -14.71 15.95 9.71
CA GLY A 297 -15.50 17.14 9.45
C GLY A 297 -15.35 18.23 10.49
N VAL A 298 -15.77 19.41 10.10
CA VAL A 298 -15.83 20.61 10.93
C VAL A 298 -17.29 20.84 11.35
N PHE A 299 -17.50 21.03 12.63
CA PHE A 299 -18.81 21.24 13.26
C PHE A 299 -18.89 22.64 13.83
N ASP A 300 -20.06 23.28 13.77
CA ASP A 300 -20.36 24.47 14.55
C ASP A 300 -20.79 24.11 16.00
N ARG A 301 -21.00 25.13 16.86
CA ARG A 301 -21.43 24.92 18.26
C ARG A 301 -22.75 24.15 18.39
N SER A 302 -23.61 24.19 17.40
CA SER A 302 -24.90 23.49 17.41
C SER A 302 -24.80 22.03 17.01
N GLY A 303 -23.61 21.57 16.55
CA GLY A 303 -23.38 20.23 16.01
C GLY A 303 -23.69 20.10 14.52
N ARG A 304 -23.96 21.21 13.82
CA ARG A 304 -24.18 21.20 12.37
C ARG A 304 -22.83 21.04 11.66
N VAL A 305 -22.79 20.13 10.69
CA VAL A 305 -21.61 19.90 9.82
C VAL A 305 -21.44 21.08 8.87
N LEU A 306 -20.28 21.71 8.90
CA LEU A 306 -19.89 22.79 8.00
C LEU A 306 -19.16 22.28 6.77
N THR A 307 -18.22 21.36 6.96
CA THR A 307 -17.42 20.73 5.89
C THR A 307 -17.13 19.28 6.24
N GLN A 308 -16.90 18.46 5.19
CA GLN A 308 -16.27 17.15 5.30
C GLN A 308 -14.91 17.20 4.61
N GLU A 309 -13.91 16.58 5.20
CA GLU A 309 -12.53 16.69 4.73
C GLU A 309 -11.84 15.31 4.71
N VAL A 310 -10.99 15.11 3.73
CA VAL A 310 -10.10 13.93 3.63
C VAL A 310 -8.71 14.40 3.24
N LYS A 311 -7.70 13.94 3.97
CA LYS A 311 -6.29 14.20 3.68
C LYS A 311 -5.61 12.90 3.27
N VAL A 312 -4.81 12.97 2.21
CA VAL A 312 -3.86 11.92 1.81
C VAL A 312 -2.53 12.57 1.45
N GLY A 313 -1.52 12.37 2.29
CA GLY A 313 -0.22 13.01 2.16
C GLY A 313 -0.33 14.55 2.32
N ARG A 314 -0.07 15.28 1.24
CA ARG A 314 -0.18 16.76 1.21
C ARG A 314 -1.50 17.26 0.62
N LEU A 315 -2.31 16.36 0.08
CA LEU A 315 -3.57 16.72 -0.58
C LEU A 315 -4.71 16.69 0.44
N ILE A 316 -5.48 17.78 0.50
CA ILE A 316 -6.70 17.88 1.29
C ILE A 316 -7.87 18.11 0.32
N GLN A 317 -8.88 17.29 0.42
CA GLN A 317 -10.11 17.42 -0.32
C GLN A 317 -11.23 17.80 0.64
N THR A 318 -11.86 18.94 0.39
CA THR A 318 -12.97 19.46 1.21
C THR A 318 -14.28 19.36 0.43
N ARG A 319 -15.33 18.87 1.06
CA ARG A 319 -16.69 18.79 0.51
C ARG A 319 -17.65 19.54 1.43
N ARG A 320 -18.61 20.24 0.85
CA ARG A 320 -19.74 20.77 1.62
C ARG A 320 -20.74 19.62 1.87
N PRO A 321 -21.41 19.59 3.03
CA PRO A 321 -22.49 18.64 3.25
C PRO A 321 -23.60 18.89 2.19
N PRO A 322 -24.31 17.84 1.77
CA PRO A 322 -25.52 18.03 0.99
C PRO A 322 -26.48 18.90 1.79
N GLY A 323 -27.05 19.92 1.14
CA GLY A 323 -27.99 20.87 1.75
C GLY A 323 -29.27 20.21 2.22
#